data_afe873839d816825db8c64bbb43d9fd7
#
_entry.id   afe873839d816825db8c64bbb43d9fd7
#
_cell.length_a   1.000
_cell.length_b   1.000
_cell.length_c   1.000
_cell.angle_alpha   90.00
_cell.angle_beta   90.00
_cell.angle_gamma   90.00
#
_symmetry.space_group_name_H-M   'P 1'
#
loop_
_entity.id
_entity.type
_entity.pdbx_description
1 polymer ?
#
loop_
_entity_poly.entity_id
_entity_poly.type
_entity_poly.pdbx_seq_one_letter_code
_entity_poly.pdbx_strand_id
1 'polypeptide(L)'
;DYNSYNSLSKLPAYDDNKLIYTFHFYDPFVLTHQGASWTTPSMTDLGGIPFPYEASAMPRFPTSLQGTWVQGAFNNYNNEGNANFIKQKIDIAVAFSQQRGVPVFCGEFGVYIPNSDNESRVNWYKVVVDYLNESGIAWTMWDYHGGFGVFEEGGEGLFDHDLNVPLLESLGLNVPPQTDYIISPDSSGFEFYTDYIGQGVQGSHSINNGSLEFYHSETKWEGEFSIYWAGSTQYESIGFNLVPNKDMSQLVNAYDLLFYVKGTEPTSFDLRFIDTKRTDIEDRPWRMNLRVNPNDLLWNGEWEEVRIPLSSFTEMGSWDDNQWFNPQNDYDWTAVDVFQIVSETGAMGSAELWFDFIRIVEKGKYEVSTQLVSDLVDYQLHQNYPNPFNPITQIQYTLPVPAQVTLEVFNSLGQKVMELVNSQQSAGYHTEIFDATRLSSGIYFYKLTTPSFTETKRMLLIK
;
A
#
# COMPACT_ATOMS: atom_id res chain seq x y z
N ASP A 1 -15.88 -17.13 -13.87
CA ASP A 1 -15.67 -18.30 -12.99
C ASP A 1 -14.50 -18.09 -11.99
N TYR A 2 -13.93 -16.89 -11.90
CA TYR A 2 -12.89 -16.51 -10.93
C TYR A 2 -11.71 -17.51 -10.85
N ASN A 3 -11.32 -18.07 -11.99
CA ASN A 3 -10.26 -19.08 -12.12
C ASN A 3 -10.40 -20.30 -11.18
N SER A 4 -11.62 -20.66 -10.79
CA SER A 4 -11.84 -21.81 -9.92
C SER A 4 -11.29 -23.10 -10.53
N TYR A 5 -10.65 -23.93 -9.72
CA TYR A 5 -10.15 -25.27 -10.12
C TYR A 5 -11.25 -26.14 -10.79
N ASN A 6 -12.52 -25.95 -10.43
CA ASN A 6 -13.66 -26.63 -11.05
C ASN A 6 -13.87 -26.26 -12.53
N SER A 7 -13.29 -25.16 -12.99
CA SER A 7 -13.41 -24.69 -14.37
C SER A 7 -12.30 -25.21 -15.28
N LEU A 8 -11.24 -25.77 -14.74
CA LEU A 8 -10.09 -26.30 -15.52
C LEU A 8 -10.53 -27.30 -16.57
N SER A 9 -11.42 -28.25 -16.24
CA SER A 9 -11.93 -29.28 -17.15
C SER A 9 -12.75 -28.73 -18.33
N LYS A 10 -13.26 -27.49 -18.20
CA LYS A 10 -14.05 -26.82 -19.24
C LYS A 10 -13.19 -26.06 -20.25
N LEU A 11 -11.90 -25.86 -19.95
CA LEU A 11 -10.99 -25.18 -20.84
C LEU A 11 -10.73 -26.01 -22.10
N PRO A 12 -10.66 -25.40 -23.29
CA PRO A 12 -10.31 -26.12 -24.50
C PRO A 12 -8.86 -26.65 -24.42
N ALA A 13 -8.57 -27.68 -25.17
CA ALA A 13 -7.20 -28.07 -25.41
C ALA A 13 -6.59 -27.12 -26.44
N TYR A 14 -5.45 -26.53 -26.09
CA TYR A 14 -4.67 -25.66 -26.97
C TYR A 14 -3.49 -26.46 -27.55
N ASP A 15 -3.16 -26.23 -28.78
CA ASP A 15 -1.98 -26.82 -29.46
C ASP A 15 -0.74 -25.93 -29.20
N ASP A 16 -0.43 -25.77 -27.90
CA ASP A 16 0.73 -25.01 -27.43
C ASP A 16 1.27 -25.67 -26.15
N ASN A 17 2.53 -26.09 -26.20
CA ASN A 17 3.21 -26.75 -25.09
C ASN A 17 3.91 -25.79 -24.11
N LYS A 18 3.72 -24.46 -24.27
CA LYS A 18 4.29 -23.43 -23.40
C LYS A 18 3.24 -22.81 -22.45
N LEU A 19 2.05 -23.39 -22.39
CA LEU A 19 0.98 -22.90 -21.53
C LEU A 19 1.11 -23.49 -20.13
N ILE A 20 0.85 -22.63 -19.13
CA ILE A 20 0.64 -22.99 -17.74
C ILE A 20 -0.82 -22.64 -17.43
N TYR A 21 -1.56 -23.59 -16.90
CA TYR A 21 -2.95 -23.37 -16.51
C TYR A 21 -3.02 -22.91 -15.05
N THR A 22 -3.68 -21.80 -14.80
CA THR A 22 -3.84 -21.27 -13.45
C THR A 22 -5.20 -21.57 -12.86
N PHE A 23 -5.24 -21.75 -11.55
CA PHE A 23 -6.48 -21.85 -10.76
C PHE A 23 -6.31 -21.10 -9.44
N HIS A 24 -7.44 -20.70 -8.86
CA HIS A 24 -7.53 -20.09 -7.53
C HIS A 24 -8.19 -21.06 -6.56
N PHE A 25 -7.81 -20.99 -5.28
CA PHE A 25 -8.27 -21.90 -4.25
C PHE A 25 -8.73 -21.19 -2.99
N TYR A 26 -10.03 -21.22 -2.72
CA TYR A 26 -10.65 -20.54 -1.58
C TYR A 26 -11.70 -21.42 -0.87
N ASP A 27 -11.49 -22.74 -0.83
CA ASP A 27 -12.41 -23.66 -0.14
C ASP A 27 -11.86 -24.12 1.22
N PRO A 28 -12.73 -24.27 2.22
CA PRO A 28 -14.18 -24.00 2.23
C PRO A 28 -14.50 -22.50 2.28
N PHE A 29 -15.39 -22.04 1.41
CA PHE A 29 -15.65 -20.60 1.20
C PHE A 29 -16.15 -19.87 2.45
N VAL A 30 -16.92 -20.52 3.32
CA VAL A 30 -17.38 -19.93 4.59
C VAL A 30 -16.25 -19.65 5.58
N LEU A 31 -15.15 -20.38 5.51
CA LEU A 31 -13.94 -20.12 6.27
C LEU A 31 -13.12 -18.97 5.66
N THR A 32 -12.86 -19.08 4.34
CA THR A 32 -11.92 -18.17 3.68
C THR A 32 -12.46 -16.77 3.44
N HIS A 33 -13.80 -16.60 3.45
CA HIS A 33 -14.47 -15.33 3.21
C HIS A 33 -15.37 -14.88 4.37
N GLN A 34 -15.23 -15.45 5.56
CA GLN A 34 -15.91 -14.90 6.74
C GLN A 34 -15.50 -13.43 6.94
N GLY A 35 -16.43 -12.55 7.26
CA GLY A 35 -16.20 -11.11 7.37
C GLY A 35 -16.22 -10.32 6.04
N ALA A 36 -16.28 -10.98 4.88
CA ALA A 36 -16.20 -10.34 3.58
C ALA A 36 -17.45 -9.52 3.23
N SER A 37 -17.27 -8.24 2.91
CA SER A 37 -18.37 -7.33 2.52
C SER A 37 -18.74 -7.43 1.05
N TRP A 38 -17.84 -7.86 0.17
CA TRP A 38 -18.01 -7.91 -1.30
C TRP A 38 -18.69 -9.19 -1.82
N THR A 39 -19.01 -10.13 -0.95
CA THR A 39 -19.75 -11.34 -1.32
C THR A 39 -21.23 -11.05 -1.52
N THR A 40 -21.95 -11.94 -2.20
CA THR A 40 -23.42 -11.86 -2.36
C THR A 40 -24.07 -13.13 -1.87
N PRO A 41 -24.76 -13.13 -0.70
CA PRO A 41 -24.93 -11.98 0.21
C PRO A 41 -23.61 -11.58 0.88
N SER A 42 -23.53 -10.36 1.42
CA SER A 42 -22.41 -9.91 2.25
C SER A 42 -22.25 -10.81 3.48
N MET A 43 -21.03 -11.22 3.79
CA MET A 43 -20.71 -12.12 4.89
C MET A 43 -20.07 -11.39 6.09
N THR A 44 -20.22 -10.08 6.19
CA THR A 44 -19.66 -9.25 7.26
C THR A 44 -20.00 -9.72 8.68
N ASP A 45 -21.20 -10.27 8.87
CA ASP A 45 -21.66 -10.77 10.16
C ASP A 45 -21.18 -12.21 10.48
N LEU A 46 -20.53 -12.88 9.53
CA LEU A 46 -20.01 -14.23 9.73
C LEU A 46 -18.57 -14.17 10.23
N GLY A 47 -18.25 -14.89 11.30
CA GLY A 47 -16.89 -14.92 11.84
C GLY A 47 -16.69 -16.03 12.86
N GLY A 48 -15.43 -16.26 13.25
CA GLY A 48 -15.05 -17.25 14.25
C GLY A 48 -15.22 -18.71 13.78
N ILE A 49 -15.18 -18.97 12.48
CA ILE A 49 -15.26 -20.34 11.94
C ILE A 49 -13.90 -21.01 12.12
N PRO A 50 -13.82 -22.11 12.93
CA PRO A 50 -12.56 -22.75 13.24
C PRO A 50 -12.08 -23.65 12.09
N PHE A 51 -10.75 -23.77 11.94
CA PHE A 51 -10.14 -24.80 11.10
C PHE A 51 -8.99 -25.49 11.83
N PRO A 52 -8.98 -26.84 11.96
CA PRO A 52 -10.04 -27.77 11.49
C PRO A 52 -11.38 -27.55 12.16
N TYR A 53 -12.45 -28.09 11.54
CA TYR A 53 -13.78 -28.04 12.13
C TYR A 53 -13.80 -28.61 13.54
N GLU A 54 -14.34 -27.84 14.47
CA GLU A 54 -14.59 -28.24 15.86
C GLU A 54 -16.01 -27.83 16.25
N ALA A 55 -16.86 -28.79 16.56
CA ALA A 55 -18.28 -28.55 16.83
C ALA A 55 -18.53 -27.62 18.03
N SER A 56 -17.65 -27.68 19.05
CA SER A 56 -17.74 -26.86 20.27
C SER A 56 -17.30 -25.40 20.05
N ALA A 57 -16.47 -25.15 19.02
CA ALA A 57 -15.92 -23.84 18.68
C ALA A 57 -16.73 -23.12 17.57
N MET A 58 -17.70 -23.81 16.95
CA MET A 58 -18.51 -23.19 15.90
C MET A 58 -19.31 -21.99 16.41
N PRO A 59 -19.25 -20.85 15.70
CA PRO A 59 -20.01 -19.66 16.07
C PRO A 59 -21.51 -19.86 15.87
N ARG A 60 -22.29 -18.98 16.48
CA ARG A 60 -23.72 -18.91 16.18
C ARG A 60 -23.92 -18.34 14.78
N PHE A 61 -24.71 -19.03 13.95
CA PHE A 61 -25.01 -18.56 12.60
C PHE A 61 -25.76 -17.21 12.60
N PRO A 62 -25.30 -16.19 11.84
CA PRO A 62 -25.92 -14.87 11.80
C PRO A 62 -27.35 -14.90 11.25
N THR A 63 -28.25 -14.12 11.86
CA THR A 63 -29.65 -14.03 11.39
C THR A 63 -29.79 -13.35 10.04
N SER A 64 -28.90 -12.41 9.71
CA SER A 64 -28.83 -11.73 8.40
C SER A 64 -28.57 -12.67 7.22
N LEU A 65 -27.96 -13.82 7.46
CA LEU A 65 -27.61 -14.80 6.43
C LEU A 65 -28.58 -15.98 6.35
N GLN A 66 -29.64 -16.01 7.19
CA GLN A 66 -30.63 -17.08 7.17
C GLN A 66 -31.36 -17.16 5.82
N GLY A 67 -31.58 -18.38 5.35
CA GLY A 67 -32.24 -18.64 4.05
C GLY A 67 -31.38 -18.40 2.82
N THR A 68 -30.12 -18.01 2.98
CA THR A 68 -29.18 -17.85 1.88
C THR A 68 -28.37 -19.13 1.63
N TRP A 69 -27.62 -19.19 0.54
CA TRP A 69 -26.72 -20.30 0.24
C TRP A 69 -25.61 -20.46 1.31
N VAL A 70 -25.21 -19.36 1.99
CA VAL A 70 -24.22 -19.38 3.07
C VAL A 70 -24.67 -20.28 4.22
N GLN A 71 -25.97 -20.28 4.55
CA GLN A 71 -26.52 -21.18 5.58
C GLN A 71 -26.30 -22.64 5.22
N GLY A 72 -26.50 -23.01 3.96
CA GLY A 72 -26.28 -24.37 3.47
C GLY A 72 -24.82 -24.78 3.60
N ALA A 73 -23.89 -23.90 3.21
CA ALA A 73 -22.45 -24.10 3.31
C ALA A 73 -22.01 -24.19 4.78
N PHE A 74 -22.52 -23.32 5.66
CA PHE A 74 -22.24 -23.35 7.09
C PHE A 74 -22.71 -24.66 7.74
N ASN A 75 -23.91 -25.12 7.42
CA ASN A 75 -24.44 -26.37 7.95
C ASN A 75 -23.68 -27.61 7.46
N ASN A 76 -23.03 -27.52 6.29
CA ASN A 76 -22.22 -28.60 5.72
C ASN A 76 -20.72 -28.51 6.11
N TYR A 77 -20.33 -27.47 6.83
CA TYR A 77 -18.92 -27.23 7.14
C TYR A 77 -18.25 -28.33 7.95
N ASN A 78 -19.01 -29.10 8.73
CA ASN A 78 -18.51 -30.31 9.42
C ASN A 78 -17.93 -31.36 8.47
N ASN A 79 -18.34 -31.38 7.21
CA ASN A 79 -17.81 -32.26 6.18
C ASN A 79 -16.65 -31.62 5.40
N GLU A 80 -16.56 -30.30 5.39
CA GLU A 80 -15.66 -29.51 4.55
C GLU A 80 -14.47 -28.94 5.32
N GLY A 81 -14.61 -28.63 6.61
CA GLY A 81 -13.60 -28.00 7.45
C GLY A 81 -12.48 -28.97 7.88
N ASN A 82 -11.84 -29.67 6.96
CA ASN A 82 -10.78 -30.60 7.27
C ASN A 82 -9.77 -30.78 6.11
N ALA A 83 -8.60 -31.29 6.42
CA ALA A 83 -7.51 -31.46 5.46
C ALA A 83 -7.86 -32.40 4.29
N ASN A 84 -8.66 -33.43 4.52
CA ASN A 84 -9.03 -34.38 3.46
C ASN A 84 -9.88 -33.71 2.40
N PHE A 85 -10.81 -32.85 2.80
CA PHE A 85 -11.63 -32.07 1.85
C PHE A 85 -10.77 -31.16 1.00
N ILE A 86 -9.84 -30.42 1.60
CA ILE A 86 -8.90 -29.54 0.88
C ILE A 86 -8.12 -30.35 -0.16
N LYS A 87 -7.52 -31.48 0.24
CA LYS A 87 -6.76 -32.34 -0.65
C LYS A 87 -7.60 -32.86 -1.82
N GLN A 88 -8.80 -33.35 -1.56
CA GLN A 88 -9.73 -33.79 -2.60
C GLN A 88 -10.11 -32.68 -3.62
N LYS A 89 -10.17 -31.43 -3.18
CA LYS A 89 -10.45 -30.32 -4.09
C LYS A 89 -9.23 -29.96 -4.93
N ILE A 90 -8.04 -29.95 -4.36
CA ILE A 90 -6.79 -29.71 -5.10
C ILE A 90 -6.51 -30.86 -6.08
N ASP A 91 -6.89 -32.10 -5.74
CA ASP A 91 -6.77 -33.27 -6.63
C ASP A 91 -7.47 -33.09 -7.98
N ILE A 92 -8.48 -32.21 -8.07
CA ILE A 92 -9.14 -31.87 -9.35
C ILE A 92 -8.11 -31.21 -10.29
N ALA A 93 -7.30 -30.30 -9.78
CA ALA A 93 -6.24 -29.65 -10.56
C ALA A 93 -5.07 -30.61 -10.86
N VAL A 94 -4.70 -31.44 -9.90
CA VAL A 94 -3.69 -32.51 -10.09
C VAL A 94 -4.12 -33.48 -11.21
N ALA A 95 -5.35 -33.99 -11.17
CA ALA A 95 -5.89 -34.87 -12.17
C ALA A 95 -5.95 -34.22 -13.56
N PHE A 96 -6.35 -32.94 -13.63
CA PHE A 96 -6.33 -32.17 -14.88
C PHE A 96 -4.90 -32.08 -15.48
N SER A 97 -3.92 -31.72 -14.63
CA SER A 97 -2.51 -31.65 -15.02
C SER A 97 -2.02 -33.00 -15.59
N GLN A 98 -2.24 -34.07 -14.85
CA GLN A 98 -1.83 -35.43 -15.26
C GLN A 98 -2.52 -35.90 -16.55
N GLN A 99 -3.85 -35.69 -16.65
CA GLN A 99 -4.64 -36.11 -17.81
C GLN A 99 -4.21 -35.41 -19.10
N ARG A 100 -3.85 -34.12 -19.01
CA ARG A 100 -3.45 -33.32 -20.16
C ARG A 100 -1.95 -33.25 -20.39
N GLY A 101 -1.13 -33.68 -19.43
CA GLY A 101 0.31 -33.56 -19.50
C GLY A 101 0.79 -32.11 -19.50
N VAL A 102 0.12 -31.20 -18.75
CA VAL A 102 0.37 -29.76 -18.72
C VAL A 102 0.64 -29.28 -17.30
N PRO A 103 1.49 -28.25 -17.10
CA PRO A 103 1.68 -27.67 -15.78
C PRO A 103 0.45 -26.90 -15.32
N VAL A 104 0.18 -26.95 -14.02
CA VAL A 104 -0.82 -26.11 -13.35
C VAL A 104 -0.14 -25.24 -12.30
N PHE A 105 -0.74 -24.09 -12.00
CA PHE A 105 -0.26 -23.11 -11.04
C PHE A 105 -1.43 -22.62 -10.19
N CYS A 106 -1.26 -22.63 -8.86
CA CYS A 106 -2.21 -22.02 -7.95
C CYS A 106 -1.89 -20.52 -7.84
N GLY A 107 -2.62 -19.69 -8.60
CA GLY A 107 -2.35 -18.27 -8.73
C GLY A 107 -2.84 -17.44 -7.54
N GLU A 108 -3.83 -17.95 -6.80
CA GLU A 108 -4.33 -17.31 -5.58
C GLU A 108 -4.88 -18.35 -4.62
N PHE A 109 -4.63 -18.13 -3.34
CA PHE A 109 -5.32 -18.75 -2.21
C PHE A 109 -5.14 -17.90 -0.96
N GLY A 110 -6.13 -17.93 -0.06
CA GLY A 110 -6.06 -17.11 1.13
C GLY A 110 -7.27 -17.26 2.05
N VAL A 111 -7.11 -16.75 3.28
CA VAL A 111 -8.18 -16.60 4.27
C VAL A 111 -8.25 -15.15 4.70
N TYR A 112 -9.40 -14.54 4.57
CA TYR A 112 -9.65 -13.14 4.91
C TYR A 112 -9.43 -12.89 6.41
N ILE A 113 -8.64 -11.88 6.75
CA ILE A 113 -8.19 -11.60 8.12
C ILE A 113 -9.35 -11.22 9.05
N PRO A 114 -10.18 -10.21 8.69
CA PRO A 114 -11.28 -9.81 9.57
C PRO A 114 -12.23 -10.96 9.86
N ASN A 115 -12.64 -11.07 11.11
CA ASN A 115 -13.50 -12.13 11.64
C ASN A 115 -12.92 -13.56 11.62
N SER A 116 -11.65 -13.75 11.25
CA SER A 116 -10.96 -15.05 11.29
C SER A 116 -9.99 -15.12 12.46
N ASP A 117 -9.98 -16.20 13.21
CA ASP A 117 -8.90 -16.38 14.18
C ASP A 117 -7.58 -16.81 13.48
N ASN A 118 -6.46 -16.35 14.02
CA ASN A 118 -5.17 -16.55 13.38
C ASN A 118 -4.75 -18.05 13.38
N GLU A 119 -5.09 -18.82 14.40
CA GLU A 119 -4.76 -20.25 14.46
C GLU A 119 -5.45 -21.02 13.34
N SER A 120 -6.74 -20.77 13.11
CA SER A 120 -7.49 -21.36 12.00
C SER A 120 -6.94 -20.97 10.63
N ARG A 121 -6.52 -19.70 10.47
CA ARG A 121 -5.83 -19.24 9.26
C ARG A 121 -4.55 -20.04 9.03
N VAL A 122 -3.65 -20.05 9.99
CA VAL A 122 -2.36 -20.75 9.91
C VAL A 122 -2.53 -22.23 9.61
N ASN A 123 -3.46 -22.91 10.29
CA ASN A 123 -3.74 -24.32 10.06
C ASN A 123 -4.24 -24.60 8.63
N TRP A 124 -5.10 -23.74 8.09
CA TRP A 124 -5.61 -23.86 6.74
C TRP A 124 -4.50 -23.64 5.69
N TYR A 125 -3.72 -22.56 5.84
CA TYR A 125 -2.61 -22.25 4.93
C TYR A 125 -1.59 -23.40 4.91
N LYS A 126 -1.27 -23.95 6.07
CA LYS A 126 -0.35 -25.09 6.18
C LYS A 126 -0.84 -26.30 5.38
N VAL A 127 -2.11 -26.66 5.51
CA VAL A 127 -2.68 -27.81 4.79
C VAL A 127 -2.64 -27.59 3.28
N VAL A 128 -3.00 -26.38 2.83
CA VAL A 128 -2.99 -26.04 1.40
C VAL A 128 -1.58 -26.08 0.83
N VAL A 129 -0.64 -25.40 1.46
CA VAL A 129 0.74 -25.28 0.95
C VAL A 129 1.47 -26.61 1.00
N ASP A 130 1.34 -27.37 2.09
CA ASP A 130 1.93 -28.70 2.19
C ASP A 130 1.45 -29.58 1.01
N TYR A 131 0.15 -29.57 0.72
CA TYR A 131 -0.39 -30.41 -0.34
C TYR A 131 -0.08 -29.91 -1.76
N LEU A 132 -0.04 -28.61 -1.99
CA LEU A 132 0.44 -28.05 -3.27
C LEU A 132 1.89 -28.44 -3.53
N ASN A 133 2.74 -28.36 -2.51
CA ASN A 133 4.15 -28.75 -2.59
C ASN A 133 4.31 -30.27 -2.81
N GLU A 134 3.57 -31.12 -2.07
CA GLU A 134 3.52 -32.56 -2.26
C GLU A 134 3.11 -32.94 -3.69
N SER A 135 2.21 -32.15 -4.29
CA SER A 135 1.68 -32.35 -5.64
C SER A 135 2.56 -31.73 -6.74
N GLY A 136 3.65 -31.05 -6.38
CA GLY A 136 4.53 -30.35 -7.34
C GLY A 136 3.89 -29.15 -8.02
N ILE A 137 2.89 -28.53 -7.40
CA ILE A 137 2.18 -27.35 -7.91
C ILE A 137 2.82 -26.09 -7.33
N ALA A 138 3.37 -25.24 -8.18
CA ALA A 138 3.84 -23.92 -7.77
C ALA A 138 2.64 -23.03 -7.43
N TRP A 139 2.86 -22.08 -6.51
CA TRP A 139 1.78 -21.26 -5.98
C TRP A 139 2.20 -19.84 -5.63
N THR A 140 1.22 -18.93 -5.55
CA THR A 140 1.30 -17.63 -4.90
C THR A 140 0.09 -17.44 -4.00
N MET A 141 0.30 -16.87 -2.81
CA MET A 141 -0.81 -16.53 -1.94
C MET A 141 -1.41 -15.17 -2.33
N TRP A 142 -2.65 -14.98 -1.99
CA TRP A 142 -3.34 -13.71 -2.02
C TRP A 142 -3.55 -13.23 -0.57
N ASP A 143 -2.92 -12.11 -0.12
CA ASP A 143 -2.01 -11.23 -0.82
C ASP A 143 -0.77 -10.91 0.06
N TYR A 144 0.05 -9.91 -0.31
CA TYR A 144 1.16 -9.46 0.52
C TYR A 144 0.68 -8.52 1.64
N HIS A 145 -0.10 -7.49 1.27
CA HIS A 145 -0.62 -6.46 2.18
C HIS A 145 -2.10 -6.25 1.90
N GLY A 146 -2.93 -6.34 2.91
CA GLY A 146 -4.38 -6.20 2.78
C GLY A 146 -5.13 -7.27 3.57
N GLY A 147 -6.41 -7.44 3.27
CA GLY A 147 -7.29 -8.29 4.05
C GLY A 147 -6.97 -9.78 4.06
N PHE A 148 -6.05 -10.26 3.21
CA PHE A 148 -5.55 -11.64 3.19
C PHE A 148 -4.05 -11.70 3.51
N GLY A 149 -3.44 -10.56 3.82
CA GLY A 149 -2.01 -10.34 3.85
C GLY A 149 -1.22 -11.16 4.86
N VAL A 150 0.10 -10.95 4.79
CA VAL A 150 1.08 -11.66 5.62
C VAL A 150 1.37 -10.96 6.96
N PHE A 151 0.71 -9.85 7.23
CA PHE A 151 0.88 -9.08 8.45
C PHE A 151 -0.14 -9.49 9.53
N GLU A 152 0.15 -9.18 10.77
CA GLU A 152 -0.77 -9.37 11.90
C GLU A 152 -1.98 -8.42 11.78
N GLU A 153 -3.12 -8.86 12.26
CA GLU A 153 -4.31 -8.02 12.31
C GLU A 153 -4.10 -6.83 13.25
N GLY A 154 -4.37 -5.62 12.74
CA GLY A 154 -4.20 -4.38 13.50
C GLY A 154 -2.75 -3.87 13.57
N GLY A 155 -1.80 -4.51 12.88
CA GLY A 155 -0.45 -3.98 12.72
C GLY A 155 -0.38 -2.92 11.63
N GLU A 156 0.72 -2.15 11.62
CA GLU A 156 1.00 -1.08 10.65
C GLU A 156 1.50 -1.61 9.29
N GLY A 157 1.66 -2.93 9.14
CA GLY A 157 2.19 -3.56 7.94
C GLY A 157 3.70 -3.37 7.76
N LEU A 158 4.43 -3.24 8.84
CA LEU A 158 5.88 -3.06 8.87
C LEU A 158 6.62 -4.40 8.80
N PHE A 159 7.44 -4.60 7.78
CA PHE A 159 8.09 -5.87 7.48
C PHE A 159 8.93 -6.44 8.63
N ASP A 160 9.63 -5.59 9.40
CA ASP A 160 10.51 -6.02 10.48
C ASP A 160 9.80 -6.05 11.87
N HIS A 161 8.46 -5.80 11.90
CA HIS A 161 7.73 -5.61 13.14
C HIS A 161 6.40 -6.39 13.22
N ASP A 162 5.65 -6.43 12.13
CA ASP A 162 4.24 -6.85 12.13
C ASP A 162 3.97 -8.10 11.28
N LEU A 163 5.01 -8.82 10.85
CA LEU A 163 4.79 -10.05 10.10
C LEU A 163 4.10 -11.11 10.96
N ASN A 164 3.08 -11.74 10.42
CA ASN A 164 2.44 -12.90 11.02
C ASN A 164 3.39 -14.11 10.93
N VAL A 165 4.28 -14.21 11.92
CA VAL A 165 5.34 -15.23 11.96
C VAL A 165 4.78 -16.65 11.82
N PRO A 166 3.74 -17.07 12.60
CA PRO A 166 3.16 -18.40 12.45
C PRO A 166 2.63 -18.69 11.05
N LEU A 167 2.03 -17.69 10.39
CA LEU A 167 1.55 -17.83 9.02
C LEU A 167 2.70 -18.08 8.05
N LEU A 168 3.73 -17.23 8.08
CA LEU A 168 4.87 -17.34 7.18
C LEU A 168 5.66 -18.65 7.38
N GLU A 169 5.83 -19.10 8.62
CA GLU A 169 6.42 -20.40 8.93
C GLU A 169 5.57 -21.55 8.36
N SER A 170 4.24 -21.45 8.42
CA SER A 170 3.33 -22.46 7.84
C SER A 170 3.44 -22.54 6.31
N LEU A 171 3.86 -21.46 5.66
CA LEU A 171 4.16 -21.39 4.22
C LEU A 171 5.57 -21.93 3.88
N GLY A 172 6.38 -22.28 4.89
CA GLY A 172 7.76 -22.74 4.73
C GLY A 172 8.74 -21.60 4.41
N LEU A 173 8.40 -20.36 4.75
CA LEU A 173 9.23 -19.18 4.50
C LEU A 173 10.13 -18.88 5.71
N ASN A 174 11.33 -18.35 5.44
CA ASN A 174 12.21 -17.83 6.48
C ASN A 174 11.73 -16.43 6.88
N VAL A 175 11.38 -16.27 8.15
CA VAL A 175 10.92 -15.00 8.68
C VAL A 175 12.08 -14.25 9.33
N PRO A 176 12.31 -12.95 9.02
CA PRO A 176 13.30 -12.16 9.73
C PRO A 176 12.87 -11.96 11.19
N PRO A 177 13.81 -11.69 12.11
CA PRO A 177 13.47 -11.35 13.49
C PRO A 177 12.49 -10.17 13.52
N GLN A 178 11.41 -10.30 14.27
CA GLN A 178 10.46 -9.23 14.51
C GLN A 178 10.84 -8.50 15.79
N THR A 179 10.76 -7.17 15.77
CA THR A 179 11.04 -6.30 16.93
C THR A 179 9.85 -5.36 17.15
N ASP A 180 9.60 -5.00 18.40
CA ASP A 180 8.56 -4.02 18.71
C ASP A 180 8.88 -2.69 18.01
N TYR A 181 7.86 -2.13 17.33
CA TYR A 181 7.98 -0.78 16.79
C TYR A 181 7.68 0.24 17.90
N ILE A 182 8.61 1.16 18.11
CA ILE A 182 8.46 2.25 19.08
C ILE A 182 8.40 3.56 18.32
N ILE A 183 7.23 4.22 18.33
CA ILE A 183 7.09 5.57 17.81
C ILE A 183 7.95 6.49 18.67
N SER A 184 8.81 7.26 18.02
CA SER A 184 9.63 8.30 18.65
C SER A 184 9.29 9.66 18.07
N PRO A 185 9.36 10.75 18.87
CA PRO A 185 9.04 12.09 18.39
C PRO A 185 9.86 12.48 17.16
N ASP A 186 9.19 12.91 16.10
CA ASP A 186 9.84 13.55 14.96
C ASP A 186 10.52 14.85 15.39
N SER A 187 11.77 15.00 15.04
CA SER A 187 12.57 16.20 15.32
C SER A 187 12.91 17.02 14.08
N SER A 188 12.47 16.57 12.91
CA SER A 188 12.67 17.20 11.61
C SER A 188 11.41 17.13 10.77
N GLY A 189 11.30 18.01 9.77
CA GLY A 189 10.24 17.96 8.79
C GLY A 189 10.39 16.75 7.86
N PHE A 190 9.31 16.44 7.14
CA PHE A 190 9.25 15.34 6.18
C PHE A 190 8.30 15.69 5.02
N GLU A 191 8.32 14.83 3.99
CA GLU A 191 7.56 15.03 2.76
C GLU A 191 6.35 14.10 2.72
N PHE A 192 5.19 14.66 2.36
CA PHE A 192 4.02 13.86 1.96
C PHE A 192 4.08 13.55 0.47
N TYR A 193 4.42 14.58 -0.32
CA TYR A 193 4.48 14.50 -1.77
C TYR A 193 5.44 15.55 -2.33
N THR A 194 6.23 15.14 -3.31
CA THR A 194 6.95 16.04 -4.21
C THR A 194 6.63 15.62 -5.65
N ASP A 195 7.51 14.99 -6.39
CA ASP A 195 7.15 14.26 -7.62
C ASP A 195 6.48 12.91 -7.31
N TYR A 196 6.77 12.38 -6.13
CA TYR A 196 6.31 11.08 -5.66
C TYR A 196 5.82 11.20 -4.22
N ILE A 197 5.06 10.21 -3.81
CA ILE A 197 4.66 10.05 -2.41
C ILE A 197 5.90 9.83 -1.56
N GLY A 198 5.98 10.54 -0.43
CA GLY A 198 7.13 10.54 0.46
C GLY A 198 7.42 9.18 1.10
N GLN A 199 8.63 9.03 1.61
CA GLN A 199 9.01 7.81 2.33
C GLN A 199 8.18 7.66 3.62
N GLY A 200 7.67 6.46 3.88
CA GLY A 200 6.80 6.20 5.04
C GLY A 200 5.41 6.83 4.89
N VAL A 201 5.01 7.13 3.65
CA VAL A 201 3.68 7.63 3.32
C VAL A 201 3.05 6.73 2.28
N GLN A 202 1.77 6.44 2.42
CA GLN A 202 0.97 5.74 1.42
C GLN A 202 -0.14 6.64 0.92
N GLY A 203 -0.23 6.83 -0.41
CA GLY A 203 -1.33 7.57 -1.02
C GLY A 203 -2.64 6.81 -0.89
N SER A 204 -3.69 7.53 -0.53
CA SER A 204 -5.05 7.01 -0.48
C SER A 204 -6.03 8.04 -1.03
N HIS A 205 -7.24 7.64 -1.33
CA HIS A 205 -8.28 8.56 -1.74
C HIS A 205 -9.67 8.01 -1.48
N SER A 206 -10.62 8.91 -1.31
CA SER A 206 -12.05 8.60 -1.29
C SER A 206 -12.72 9.47 -2.36
N ILE A 207 -12.65 9.02 -3.62
CA ILE A 207 -13.20 9.73 -4.78
C ILE A 207 -14.14 8.80 -5.53
N ASN A 208 -15.42 9.18 -5.61
CA ASN A 208 -16.47 8.46 -6.34
C ASN A 208 -16.84 9.17 -7.64
N ASN A 209 -16.62 10.49 -7.67
CA ASN A 209 -16.88 11.35 -8.83
C ASN A 209 -15.68 12.25 -9.07
N GLY A 210 -15.50 12.68 -10.31
CA GLY A 210 -14.36 13.52 -10.68
C GLY A 210 -13.11 12.72 -11.08
N SER A 211 -11.98 13.41 -11.09
CA SER A 211 -10.70 12.87 -11.51
C SER A 211 -9.63 13.16 -10.47
N LEU A 212 -8.80 12.17 -10.20
CA LEU A 212 -7.59 12.29 -9.39
C LEU A 212 -6.43 11.59 -10.09
N GLU A 213 -5.31 12.30 -10.23
CA GLU A 213 -4.06 11.76 -10.75
C GLU A 213 -2.94 12.18 -9.81
N PHE A 214 -2.26 11.21 -9.16
CA PHE A 214 -1.11 11.50 -8.30
C PHE A 214 0.17 11.82 -9.09
N TYR A 215 0.20 11.53 -10.38
CA TYR A 215 1.38 11.67 -11.25
C TYR A 215 1.01 12.41 -12.54
N HIS A 216 0.40 13.58 -12.39
CA HIS A 216 0.03 14.43 -13.52
C HIS A 216 1.27 15.18 -14.05
N SER A 217 1.62 14.98 -15.32
CA SER A 217 2.88 15.45 -15.89
C SER A 217 2.78 16.78 -16.63
N GLU A 218 1.58 17.24 -16.98
CA GLU A 218 1.42 18.42 -17.84
C GLU A 218 1.51 19.74 -17.06
N THR A 219 1.01 19.77 -15.84
CA THR A 219 0.97 20.97 -14.98
C THR A 219 1.63 20.66 -13.65
N LYS A 220 2.80 21.22 -13.37
CA LYS A 220 3.60 20.97 -12.16
C LYS A 220 4.29 22.25 -11.70
N TRP A 221 4.62 22.34 -10.40
CA TRP A 221 5.40 23.45 -9.85
C TRP A 221 6.88 23.25 -10.14
N GLU A 222 7.40 22.09 -9.75
CA GLU A 222 8.78 21.65 -10.07
C GLU A 222 8.78 20.15 -10.38
N GLY A 223 9.96 19.60 -10.75
CA GLY A 223 10.13 18.19 -11.00
C GLY A 223 9.38 17.63 -12.21
N GLU A 224 8.81 16.44 -12.08
CA GLU A 224 8.16 15.70 -13.15
C GLU A 224 6.63 15.63 -13.04
N PHE A 225 6.09 15.63 -11.81
CA PHE A 225 4.68 15.40 -11.56
C PHE A 225 4.09 16.34 -10.51
N SER A 226 2.78 16.46 -10.54
CA SER A 226 1.95 17.06 -9.49
C SER A 226 0.71 16.19 -9.26
N ILE A 227 -0.07 16.49 -8.23
CA ILE A 227 -1.37 15.88 -8.00
C ILE A 227 -2.44 16.75 -8.69
N TYR A 228 -3.18 16.15 -9.63
CA TYR A 228 -4.36 16.78 -10.24
C TYR A 228 -5.63 16.27 -9.59
N TRP A 229 -6.56 17.18 -9.27
CA TRP A 229 -7.84 16.88 -8.65
C TRP A 229 -8.95 17.78 -9.17
N ALA A 230 -10.05 17.20 -9.67
CA ALA A 230 -11.17 17.93 -10.26
C ALA A 230 -12.51 17.20 -10.13
N GLY A 231 -13.60 17.98 -10.16
CA GLY A 231 -14.95 17.46 -10.27
C GLY A 231 -15.48 16.68 -9.07
N SER A 232 -14.80 16.76 -7.94
CA SER A 232 -15.19 16.04 -6.71
C SER A 232 -16.48 16.56 -6.10
N THR A 233 -17.24 15.64 -5.51
CA THR A 233 -18.42 15.94 -4.68
C THR A 233 -18.01 16.19 -3.23
N GLN A 234 -18.98 16.54 -2.38
CA GLN A 234 -18.72 16.77 -0.96
C GLN A 234 -18.18 15.51 -0.27
N TYR A 235 -17.23 15.69 0.64
CA TYR A 235 -16.54 14.66 1.46
C TYR A 235 -15.57 13.76 0.70
N GLU A 236 -15.26 14.07 -0.54
CA GLU A 236 -14.19 13.37 -1.23
C GLU A 236 -12.82 13.90 -0.82
N SER A 237 -11.79 13.06 -0.85
CA SER A 237 -10.48 13.40 -0.31
C SER A 237 -9.32 12.74 -1.04
N ILE A 238 -8.18 13.44 -1.00
CA ILE A 238 -6.84 12.92 -1.23
C ILE A 238 -6.26 12.63 0.14
N GLY A 239 -5.70 11.45 0.37
CA GLY A 239 -5.14 11.04 1.64
C GLY A 239 -3.66 10.64 1.54
N PHE A 240 -2.95 10.85 2.63
CA PHE A 240 -1.56 10.46 2.85
C PHE A 240 -1.48 9.75 4.20
N ASN A 241 -1.56 8.42 4.17
CA ASN A 241 -1.45 7.59 5.36
C ASN A 241 0.00 7.51 5.79
N LEU A 242 0.29 7.76 7.03
CA LEU A 242 1.63 7.68 7.62
C LEU A 242 1.86 6.25 8.10
N VAL A 243 2.88 5.61 7.57
CA VAL A 243 3.21 4.20 7.85
C VAL A 243 4.69 4.08 8.18
N PRO A 244 5.00 3.92 9.46
CA PRO A 244 4.13 3.92 10.63
C PRO A 244 3.59 5.31 11.00
N ASN A 245 2.61 5.35 11.92
CA ASN A 245 2.09 6.57 12.52
C ASN A 245 3.22 7.44 13.08
N LYS A 246 3.05 8.75 13.07
CA LYS A 246 4.09 9.70 13.45
C LYS A 246 3.78 10.44 14.76
N ASP A 247 4.80 10.57 15.61
CA ASP A 247 4.76 11.52 16.71
C ASP A 247 5.22 12.90 16.22
N MET A 248 4.25 13.75 15.90
CA MET A 248 4.46 15.12 15.43
C MET A 248 4.42 16.16 16.59
N SER A 249 4.33 15.73 17.84
CA SER A 249 4.14 16.60 19.00
C SER A 249 5.22 17.69 19.15
N GLN A 250 6.45 17.39 18.78
CA GLN A 250 7.56 18.37 18.80
C GLN A 250 7.52 19.35 17.62
N LEU A 251 6.81 19.03 16.54
CA LEU A 251 6.74 19.84 15.32
C LEU A 251 5.69 20.95 15.42
N VAL A 252 4.63 20.77 16.20
CA VAL A 252 3.42 21.63 16.19
C VAL A 252 3.74 23.14 16.33
N ASN A 253 4.67 23.50 17.18
CA ASN A 253 4.99 24.91 17.43
C ASN A 253 6.09 25.48 16.53
N ALA A 254 6.96 24.63 15.98
CA ALA A 254 8.17 25.02 15.28
C ALA A 254 8.12 24.80 13.77
N TYR A 255 7.08 24.14 13.25
CA TYR A 255 6.98 23.75 11.85
C TYR A 255 5.70 24.23 11.20
N ASP A 256 5.74 24.34 9.89
CA ASP A 256 4.63 24.69 9.00
C ASP A 256 4.34 23.51 8.05
N LEU A 257 3.07 23.36 7.67
CA LEU A 257 2.68 22.66 6.45
C LEU A 257 2.93 23.61 5.27
N LEU A 258 3.75 23.18 4.34
CA LEU A 258 4.07 23.90 3.09
C LEU A 258 3.60 23.08 1.90
N PHE A 259 2.93 23.72 0.96
CA PHE A 259 2.63 23.15 -0.35
C PHE A 259 2.44 24.25 -1.38
N TYR A 260 2.51 23.88 -2.65
CA TYR A 260 2.10 24.72 -3.75
C TYR A 260 0.77 24.26 -4.29
N VAL A 261 -0.12 25.21 -4.60
CA VAL A 261 -1.43 24.95 -5.18
C VAL A 261 -1.66 25.85 -6.39
N LYS A 262 -2.29 25.30 -7.41
CA LYS A 262 -2.79 26.02 -8.57
C LYS A 262 -4.25 25.67 -8.77
N GLY A 263 -5.09 26.64 -9.07
CA GLY A 263 -6.51 26.42 -9.31
C GLY A 263 -7.07 27.27 -10.42
N THR A 264 -8.10 26.78 -11.10
CA THR A 264 -8.77 27.47 -12.22
C THR A 264 -9.86 28.44 -11.77
N GLU A 265 -10.47 28.18 -10.61
CA GLU A 265 -11.60 28.93 -10.07
C GLU A 265 -11.57 28.97 -8.54
N PRO A 266 -12.10 30.04 -7.89
CA PRO A 266 -12.23 30.10 -6.46
C PRO A 266 -13.01 28.91 -5.88
N THR A 267 -12.39 28.12 -5.05
CA THR A 267 -13.00 26.99 -4.37
C THR A 267 -12.49 26.91 -2.94
N SER A 268 -13.05 25.99 -2.14
CA SER A 268 -12.59 25.72 -0.78
C SER A 268 -12.24 24.26 -0.61
N PHE A 269 -11.23 24.00 0.20
CA PHE A 269 -10.88 22.67 0.65
C PHE A 269 -10.38 22.71 2.10
N ASP A 270 -10.53 21.62 2.79
CA ASP A 270 -10.05 21.48 4.16
C ASP A 270 -8.77 20.66 4.16
N LEU A 271 -7.81 21.07 4.97
CA LEU A 271 -6.61 20.35 5.30
C LEU A 271 -6.84 19.68 6.66
N ARG A 272 -6.55 18.39 6.76
CA ARG A 272 -6.94 17.61 7.93
C ARG A 272 -5.83 16.66 8.32
N PHE A 273 -5.50 16.64 9.63
CA PHE A 273 -4.77 15.56 10.25
C PHE A 273 -5.74 14.68 11.05
N ILE A 274 -5.57 13.39 11.01
CA ILE A 274 -6.36 12.42 11.78
C ILE A 274 -5.36 11.63 12.62
N ASP A 275 -5.69 11.43 13.90
CA ASP A 275 -4.89 10.59 14.78
C ASP A 275 -5.38 9.14 14.79
N THR A 276 -4.59 8.29 15.40
CA THR A 276 -4.88 6.87 15.53
C THR A 276 -5.93 6.65 16.61
N LYS A 277 -6.99 5.95 16.26
CA LYS A 277 -7.95 5.46 17.25
C LYS A 277 -7.30 4.39 18.13
N ARG A 278 -7.14 4.68 19.42
CA ARG A 278 -6.63 3.74 20.40
C ARG A 278 -7.70 2.72 20.77
N THR A 279 -7.29 1.46 20.89
CA THR A 279 -8.21 0.36 21.19
C THR A 279 -8.23 -0.03 22.68
N ASP A 280 -7.25 0.45 23.45
CA ASP A 280 -7.10 0.18 24.90
C ASP A 280 -7.95 1.08 25.80
N ILE A 281 -8.50 2.14 25.25
CA ILE A 281 -9.38 3.10 25.91
C ILE A 281 -10.59 3.41 25.02
N GLU A 282 -11.59 4.11 25.57
CA GLU A 282 -12.66 4.69 24.77
C GLU A 282 -12.13 5.90 24.01
N ASP A 283 -11.75 5.71 22.76
CA ASP A 283 -11.11 6.70 21.90
C ASP A 283 -11.72 6.71 20.50
N ARG A 284 -11.36 7.73 19.71
CA ARG A 284 -11.86 7.96 18.34
C ARG A 284 -10.75 8.49 17.46
N PRO A 285 -10.85 8.34 16.11
CA PRO A 285 -9.94 9.01 15.20
C PRO A 285 -10.27 10.52 15.15
N TRP A 286 -9.68 11.28 16.07
CA TRP A 286 -9.92 12.72 16.16
C TRP A 286 -9.28 13.47 14.98
N ARG A 287 -9.76 14.66 14.70
CA ARG A 287 -9.38 15.43 13.51
C ARG A 287 -8.96 16.83 13.87
N MET A 288 -7.74 17.22 13.49
CA MET A 288 -7.29 18.60 13.44
C MET A 288 -7.52 19.15 12.05
N ASN A 289 -8.23 20.27 11.93
CA ASN A 289 -8.68 20.81 10.65
C ASN A 289 -8.28 22.26 10.46
N LEU A 290 -8.03 22.65 9.19
CA LEU A 290 -7.89 24.03 8.76
C LEU A 290 -8.52 24.17 7.38
N ARG A 291 -9.35 25.21 7.20
CA ARG A 291 -9.99 25.49 5.90
C ARG A 291 -9.23 26.52 5.12
N VAL A 292 -8.98 26.21 3.85
CA VAL A 292 -8.60 27.17 2.83
C VAL A 292 -9.90 27.66 2.16
N ASN A 293 -10.20 28.95 2.28
CA ASN A 293 -11.41 29.54 1.73
C ASN A 293 -11.17 30.11 0.33
N PRO A 294 -12.23 30.37 -0.46
CA PRO A 294 -12.09 30.91 -1.83
C PRO A 294 -11.38 32.28 -1.91
N ASN A 295 -11.30 33.00 -0.79
CA ASN A 295 -10.64 34.32 -0.75
C ASN A 295 -9.20 34.25 -0.21
N ASP A 296 -8.72 33.11 0.18
CA ASP A 296 -7.38 32.96 0.77
C ASP A 296 -6.30 32.85 -0.32
N LEU A 297 -6.71 32.53 -1.57
CA LEU A 297 -5.84 32.38 -2.73
C LEU A 297 -6.30 33.25 -3.90
N LEU A 298 -5.42 33.51 -4.84
CA LEU A 298 -5.71 34.41 -5.98
C LEU A 298 -6.48 33.74 -7.11
N TRP A 299 -6.36 32.44 -7.27
CA TRP A 299 -7.03 31.63 -8.31
C TRP A 299 -6.84 32.14 -9.73
N ASN A 300 -5.67 32.69 -10.02
CA ASN A 300 -5.34 33.33 -11.30
C ASN A 300 -4.74 32.35 -12.33
N GLY A 301 -4.76 31.06 -12.03
CA GLY A 301 -4.15 30.00 -12.86
C GLY A 301 -2.64 29.89 -12.73
N GLU A 302 -2.04 30.61 -11.78
CA GLU A 302 -0.62 30.48 -11.42
C GLU A 302 -0.46 29.67 -10.14
N TRP A 303 0.74 29.18 -9.87
CA TRP A 303 1.04 28.48 -8.65
C TRP A 303 1.20 29.46 -7.48
N GLU A 304 0.60 29.11 -6.36
CA GLU A 304 0.68 29.88 -5.12
C GLU A 304 1.30 29.02 -4.00
N GLU A 305 2.23 29.62 -3.26
CA GLU A 305 2.78 29.00 -2.05
C GLU A 305 1.76 29.13 -0.92
N VAL A 306 1.44 28.02 -0.28
CA VAL A 306 0.62 27.98 0.94
C VAL A 306 1.48 27.48 2.10
N ARG A 307 1.58 28.29 3.13
CA ARG A 307 2.36 28.01 4.33
C ARG A 307 1.51 28.20 5.57
N ILE A 308 1.29 27.13 6.31
CA ILE A 308 0.36 27.08 7.43
C ILE A 308 1.06 26.55 8.68
N PRO A 309 1.19 27.34 9.75
CA PRO A 309 1.71 26.83 11.02
C PRO A 309 0.90 25.62 11.49
N LEU A 310 1.55 24.52 11.86
CA LEU A 310 0.84 23.35 12.40
C LEU A 310 -0.01 23.72 13.63
N SER A 311 0.45 24.68 14.42
CA SER A 311 -0.30 25.21 15.57
C SER A 311 -1.58 25.97 15.22
N SER A 312 -1.86 26.23 13.94
CA SER A 312 -3.09 26.89 13.48
C SER A 312 -4.24 25.92 13.23
N PHE A 313 -3.96 24.62 13.21
CA PHE A 313 -5.01 23.61 13.10
C PHE A 313 -5.79 23.54 14.40
N THR A 314 -7.09 23.31 14.29
CA THR A 314 -8.01 23.20 15.43
C THR A 314 -8.79 21.90 15.38
N GLU A 315 -9.05 21.31 16.53
CA GLU A 315 -9.83 20.09 16.59
C GLU A 315 -11.26 20.34 16.13
N MET A 316 -11.72 19.57 15.17
CA MET A 316 -13.06 19.71 14.59
C MET A 316 -14.04 18.64 15.05
N GLY A 317 -13.55 17.55 15.62
CA GLY A 317 -14.34 16.40 16.07
C GLY A 317 -13.88 15.10 15.41
N SER A 318 -14.74 14.10 15.46
CA SER A 318 -14.47 12.78 14.90
C SER A 318 -15.70 12.22 14.18
N TRP A 319 -15.48 11.49 13.09
CA TRP A 319 -16.47 10.62 12.48
C TRP A 319 -16.08 9.18 12.77
N ASP A 320 -16.85 8.50 13.59
CA ASP A 320 -16.59 7.14 14.03
C ASP A 320 -17.93 6.39 14.19
N ASP A 321 -17.96 5.09 13.96
CA ASP A 321 -19.17 4.24 14.07
C ASP A 321 -20.41 4.82 13.36
N ASN A 322 -20.20 5.42 12.17
CA ASN A 322 -21.23 6.08 11.37
C ASN A 322 -21.96 7.25 12.07
N GLN A 323 -21.31 7.91 13.00
CA GLN A 323 -21.82 9.10 13.67
C GLN A 323 -20.75 10.17 13.89
N TRP A 324 -21.21 11.40 14.07
CA TRP A 324 -20.35 12.54 14.35
C TRP A 324 -20.21 12.78 15.85
N PHE A 325 -18.99 13.03 16.28
CA PHE A 325 -18.65 13.44 17.65
C PHE A 325 -18.03 14.84 17.62
N ASN A 326 -18.53 15.73 18.51
CA ASN A 326 -18.02 17.08 18.62
C ASN A 326 -16.62 17.10 19.24
N PRO A 327 -15.81 18.16 18.98
CA PRO A 327 -14.47 18.33 19.56
C PRO A 327 -14.47 18.20 21.08
N GLN A 328 -13.47 17.51 21.63
CA GLN A 328 -13.28 17.30 23.07
C GLN A 328 -11.88 17.69 23.55
N ASN A 329 -11.00 18.12 22.65
CA ASN A 329 -9.56 18.35 22.81
C ASN A 329 -8.80 17.06 23.13
N ASP A 330 -9.19 15.98 22.49
CA ASP A 330 -8.62 14.66 22.66
C ASP A 330 -7.70 14.26 21.51
N TYR A 331 -7.48 15.14 20.49
CA TYR A 331 -6.56 14.87 19.39
C TYR A 331 -5.13 14.66 19.90
N ASP A 332 -4.51 13.55 19.47
CA ASP A 332 -3.18 13.15 19.89
C ASP A 332 -2.12 13.36 18.80
N TRP A 333 -1.33 14.44 18.90
CA TRP A 333 -0.20 14.69 18.02
C TRP A 333 0.95 13.68 18.15
N THR A 334 0.91 12.78 19.13
CA THR A 334 1.92 11.71 19.28
C THR A 334 1.63 10.48 18.42
N ALA A 335 0.44 10.43 17.80
CA ALA A 335 -0.02 9.27 17.04
C ALA A 335 -0.77 9.67 15.76
N VAL A 336 -0.19 10.56 14.95
CA VAL A 336 -0.79 11.02 13.69
C VAL A 336 -0.77 9.91 12.65
N ASP A 337 -1.95 9.56 12.13
CA ASP A 337 -2.17 8.46 11.19
C ASP A 337 -2.29 8.95 9.73
N VAL A 338 -3.07 10.01 9.51
CA VAL A 338 -3.38 10.46 8.14
C VAL A 338 -3.31 11.97 8.02
N PHE A 339 -2.78 12.46 6.89
CA PHE A 339 -3.04 13.80 6.38
C PHE A 339 -3.98 13.73 5.18
N GLN A 340 -4.96 14.64 5.10
CA GLN A 340 -5.93 14.70 4.01
C GLN A 340 -6.15 16.11 3.47
N ILE A 341 -6.45 16.20 2.16
CA ILE A 341 -7.05 17.36 1.49
C ILE A 341 -8.47 16.97 1.10
N VAL A 342 -9.49 17.73 1.55
CA VAL A 342 -10.89 17.29 1.54
C VAL A 342 -11.84 18.35 1.00
N SER A 343 -12.78 17.97 0.14
CA SER A 343 -13.91 18.80 -0.28
C SER A 343 -15.03 18.84 0.75
N GLU A 344 -14.73 19.34 1.97
CA GLU A 344 -15.61 19.25 3.13
C GLU A 344 -16.91 20.05 2.98
N THR A 345 -16.86 21.25 2.40
CA THR A 345 -17.99 22.19 2.38
C THR A 345 -18.99 21.96 1.26
N GLY A 346 -18.61 21.23 0.23
CA GLY A 346 -19.46 20.99 -0.94
C GLY A 346 -18.67 20.48 -2.14
N ALA A 347 -19.36 20.33 -3.24
CA ALA A 347 -18.75 19.94 -4.51
C ALA A 347 -17.81 21.04 -5.03
N MET A 348 -16.70 20.63 -5.65
CA MET A 348 -15.73 21.56 -6.28
C MET A 348 -16.27 22.24 -7.55
N GLY A 349 -17.41 21.77 -8.10
CA GLY A 349 -17.97 22.32 -9.33
C GLY A 349 -17.07 22.06 -10.53
N SER A 350 -16.76 23.13 -11.28
CA SER A 350 -15.84 23.13 -12.43
C SER A 350 -14.39 23.42 -12.05
N ALA A 351 -14.08 23.63 -10.78
CA ALA A 351 -12.72 23.92 -10.34
C ALA A 351 -11.80 22.72 -10.57
N GLU A 352 -10.64 23.01 -11.12
CA GLU A 352 -9.52 22.09 -11.25
C GLU A 352 -8.40 22.57 -10.34
N LEU A 353 -7.83 21.65 -9.56
CA LEU A 353 -6.74 21.92 -8.62
C LEU A 353 -5.52 21.07 -8.97
N TRP A 354 -4.36 21.66 -8.79
CA TRP A 354 -3.08 20.94 -8.77
C TRP A 354 -2.39 21.24 -7.46
N PHE A 355 -1.84 20.20 -6.83
CA PHE A 355 -1.03 20.30 -5.62
C PHE A 355 0.35 19.73 -5.88
N ASP A 356 1.35 20.38 -5.31
CA ASP A 356 2.73 19.96 -5.45
C ASP A 356 3.54 20.31 -4.20
N PHE A 357 4.67 19.62 -3.97
CA PHE A 357 5.62 19.96 -2.93
C PHE A 357 5.02 20.03 -1.52
N ILE A 358 4.22 19.02 -1.14
CA ILE A 358 3.52 18.96 0.16
C ILE A 358 4.46 18.44 1.23
N ARG A 359 4.81 19.26 2.24
CA ARG A 359 5.80 18.91 3.27
C ARG A 359 5.51 19.58 4.61
N ILE A 360 6.13 19.01 5.65
CA ILE A 360 6.30 19.66 6.96
C ILE A 360 7.69 20.27 7.02
N VAL A 361 7.79 21.58 7.23
CA VAL A 361 9.05 22.34 7.17
C VAL A 361 9.26 23.21 8.42
N GLU A 362 10.50 23.40 8.86
CA GLU A 362 10.81 24.26 10.00
C GLU A 362 10.51 25.74 9.66
N LYS A 363 9.86 26.43 10.58
CA LYS A 363 9.50 27.85 10.42
C LYS A 363 10.71 28.72 10.11
N GLY A 364 10.63 29.53 9.05
CA GLY A 364 11.65 30.49 8.66
C GLY A 364 12.90 29.90 8.02
N LYS A 365 12.98 28.58 7.83
CA LYS A 365 14.14 27.95 7.15
C LYS A 365 13.89 27.63 5.68
N TYR A 366 12.66 27.72 5.21
CA TYR A 366 12.31 27.43 3.82
C TYR A 366 12.09 28.73 3.06
N GLU A 367 13.14 29.32 2.51
CA GLU A 367 12.99 30.30 1.44
C GLU A 367 13.18 29.56 0.10
N VAL A 368 12.28 29.77 -0.84
CA VAL A 368 12.42 29.29 -2.22
C VAL A 368 13.61 30.02 -2.85
N SER A 369 14.80 29.55 -2.55
CA SER A 369 16.00 29.93 -3.25
C SER A 369 16.75 28.65 -3.60
N THR A 370 17.43 28.69 -4.71
CA THR A 370 18.42 27.73 -5.23
C THR A 370 19.42 27.14 -4.20
N GLN A 371 19.16 27.25 -2.90
CA GLN A 371 20.04 26.91 -1.80
C GLN A 371 19.57 25.69 -0.98
N LEU A 372 18.47 25.02 -1.42
CA LEU A 372 17.89 23.84 -0.72
C LEU A 372 18.71 22.57 -0.78
N VAL A 373 19.85 22.64 -1.38
CA VAL A 373 20.70 21.48 -1.64
C VAL A 373 21.75 21.25 -0.56
N SER A 374 21.92 22.17 0.40
CA SER A 374 22.98 22.03 1.41
C SER A 374 22.62 21.17 2.62
N ASP A 375 21.33 20.80 2.78
CA ASP A 375 20.87 19.99 3.93
C ASP A 375 20.51 18.53 3.56
N LEU A 376 20.76 18.11 2.34
CA LEU A 376 20.81 16.69 2.00
C LEU A 376 22.06 16.10 2.65
N VAL A 377 21.83 15.31 3.68
CA VAL A 377 22.86 14.94 4.65
C VAL A 377 23.97 14.10 4.04
N ASP A 378 23.69 13.28 2.97
CA ASP A 378 24.71 12.40 2.36
C ASP A 378 24.36 11.95 0.92
N TYR A 379 25.37 11.49 0.19
CA TYR A 379 25.18 10.69 -1.03
C TYR A 379 24.49 9.38 -0.67
N GLN A 380 23.44 9.03 -1.39
CA GLN A 380 22.74 7.77 -1.18
C GLN A 380 22.34 7.14 -2.52
N LEU A 381 22.52 5.83 -2.64
CA LEU A 381 21.95 5.03 -3.71
C LEU A 381 20.87 4.14 -3.11
N HIS A 382 19.63 4.29 -3.54
CA HIS A 382 18.51 3.49 -3.01
C HIS A 382 18.40 2.13 -3.69
N GLN A 383 17.72 1.19 -3.04
CA GLN A 383 17.38 -0.08 -3.66
C GLN A 383 16.38 0.16 -4.78
N ASN A 384 16.63 -0.41 -5.97
CA ASN A 384 15.69 -0.29 -7.08
C ASN A 384 14.32 -0.87 -6.73
N TYR A 385 13.28 -0.24 -7.22
CA TYR A 385 11.91 -0.69 -7.00
C TYR A 385 11.11 -0.71 -8.32
N PRO A 386 10.35 -1.80 -8.59
CA PRO A 386 10.31 -3.07 -7.83
C PRO A 386 11.64 -3.86 -7.93
N ASN A 387 11.91 -4.72 -6.92
CA ASN A 387 12.99 -5.69 -6.94
C ASN A 387 12.56 -6.96 -6.16
N PRO A 388 12.33 -8.12 -6.80
CA PRO A 388 12.53 -8.40 -8.24
C PRO A 388 11.67 -7.56 -9.18
N PHE A 389 12.12 -7.41 -10.46
CA PHE A 389 11.42 -6.58 -11.45
C PHE A 389 11.23 -7.29 -12.80
N ASN A 390 10.23 -6.82 -13.60
CA ASN A 390 9.89 -7.38 -14.91
C ASN A 390 9.23 -6.33 -15.83
N PRO A 391 9.78 -5.93 -16.96
CA PRO A 391 11.23 -5.83 -17.22
C PRO A 391 11.77 -4.46 -16.83
N ILE A 392 10.95 -3.58 -16.20
CA ILE A 392 11.25 -2.19 -15.88
C ILE A 392 11.36 -2.03 -14.36
N THR A 393 12.33 -1.23 -13.92
CA THR A 393 12.48 -0.81 -12.51
C THR A 393 13.03 0.61 -12.45
N GLN A 394 12.82 1.26 -11.30
CA GLN A 394 13.37 2.57 -11.01
C GLN A 394 14.58 2.46 -10.08
N ILE A 395 15.59 3.27 -10.32
CA ILE A 395 16.78 3.41 -9.49
C ILE A 395 16.84 4.86 -9.00
N GLN A 396 16.76 5.04 -7.70
CA GLN A 396 16.79 6.35 -7.06
C GLN A 396 18.13 6.59 -6.37
N TYR A 397 18.58 7.85 -6.39
CA TYR A 397 19.78 8.27 -5.66
C TYR A 397 19.71 9.74 -5.25
N THR A 398 20.49 10.10 -4.25
CA THR A 398 20.55 11.45 -3.68
C THR A 398 21.95 12.03 -3.82
N LEU A 399 22.02 13.30 -4.23
CA LEU A 399 23.26 14.07 -4.33
C LEU A 399 23.21 15.26 -3.36
N PRO A 400 24.10 15.35 -2.37
CA PRO A 400 24.14 16.50 -1.46
C PRO A 400 24.63 17.79 -2.12
N VAL A 401 25.39 17.67 -3.22
CA VAL A 401 25.92 18.78 -4.00
C VAL A 401 25.91 18.43 -5.49
N PRO A 402 25.85 19.44 -6.40
CA PRO A 402 25.96 19.17 -7.83
C PRO A 402 27.26 18.38 -8.14
N ALA A 403 27.12 17.29 -8.87
CA ALA A 403 28.25 16.40 -9.16
C ALA A 403 28.18 15.82 -10.59
N GLN A 404 29.35 15.47 -11.13
CA GLN A 404 29.39 14.58 -12.28
C GLN A 404 28.99 13.19 -11.82
N VAL A 405 27.91 12.66 -12.36
CA VAL A 405 27.31 11.37 -12.00
C VAL A 405 27.53 10.38 -13.12
N THR A 406 27.90 9.17 -12.75
CA THR A 406 27.84 8.00 -13.63
C THR A 406 27.01 6.92 -12.94
N LEU A 407 25.90 6.51 -13.58
CA LEU A 407 25.09 5.39 -13.12
C LEU A 407 25.14 4.28 -14.19
N GLU A 408 25.74 3.16 -13.83
CA GLU A 408 26.02 2.05 -14.74
C GLU A 408 25.41 0.74 -14.24
N VAL A 409 24.97 -0.09 -15.18
CA VAL A 409 24.43 -1.43 -14.89
C VAL A 409 25.40 -2.51 -15.41
N PHE A 410 25.59 -3.54 -14.59
CA PHE A 410 26.50 -4.66 -14.83
C PHE A 410 25.78 -6.00 -14.73
N ASN A 411 26.21 -7.00 -15.49
CA ASN A 411 25.79 -8.38 -15.31
C ASN A 411 26.57 -9.08 -14.17
N SER A 412 26.24 -10.33 -13.88
CA SER A 412 26.89 -11.13 -12.82
C SER A 412 28.38 -11.42 -13.08
N LEU A 413 28.87 -11.21 -14.29
CA LEU A 413 30.29 -11.33 -14.66
C LEU A 413 31.07 -10.02 -14.53
N GLY A 414 30.39 -8.93 -14.08
CA GLY A 414 30.98 -7.60 -13.97
C GLY A 414 31.12 -6.86 -15.30
N GLN A 415 30.50 -7.31 -16.35
CA GLN A 415 30.50 -6.62 -17.65
C GLN A 415 29.41 -5.54 -17.65
N LYS A 416 29.76 -4.32 -18.06
CA LYS A 416 28.80 -3.22 -18.23
C LYS A 416 27.79 -3.58 -19.33
N VAL A 417 26.51 -3.53 -19.01
CA VAL A 417 25.41 -3.82 -19.94
C VAL A 417 24.65 -2.57 -20.35
N MET A 418 24.66 -1.53 -19.49
CA MET A 418 24.03 -0.24 -19.77
C MET A 418 24.68 0.88 -18.98
N GLU A 419 24.65 2.09 -19.52
CA GLU A 419 24.93 3.34 -18.83
C GLU A 419 23.65 4.16 -18.83
N LEU A 420 23.13 4.45 -17.64
CA LEU A 420 21.85 5.17 -17.45
C LEU A 420 22.09 6.66 -17.37
N VAL A 421 23.14 7.06 -16.64
CA VAL A 421 23.54 8.48 -16.46
C VAL A 421 25.02 8.62 -16.68
N ASN A 422 25.43 9.68 -17.37
CA ASN A 422 26.80 10.14 -17.47
C ASN A 422 26.83 11.65 -17.76
N SER A 423 26.44 12.44 -16.74
CA SER A 423 26.32 13.90 -16.89
C SER A 423 26.50 14.61 -15.57
N GLN A 424 26.67 15.94 -15.65
CA GLN A 424 26.57 16.82 -14.49
C GLN A 424 25.10 16.85 -14.04
N GLN A 425 24.86 16.48 -12.80
CA GLN A 425 23.55 16.48 -12.15
C GLN A 425 23.52 17.54 -11.04
N SER A 426 22.37 18.17 -10.85
CA SER A 426 22.13 19.08 -9.72
C SER A 426 22.15 18.29 -8.42
N ALA A 427 22.28 18.98 -7.32
CA ALA A 427 22.00 18.37 -6.05
C ALA A 427 20.49 18.09 -5.92
N GLY A 428 20.11 17.06 -5.17
CA GLY A 428 18.73 16.64 -5.02
C GLY A 428 18.53 15.13 -5.17
N TYR A 429 17.27 14.73 -5.23
CA TYR A 429 16.84 13.37 -5.54
C TYR A 429 16.77 13.18 -7.05
N HIS A 430 17.23 12.02 -7.51
CA HIS A 430 17.24 11.64 -8.91
C HIS A 430 16.63 10.25 -9.06
N THR A 431 15.87 10.05 -10.14
CA THR A 431 15.25 8.78 -10.46
C THR A 431 15.53 8.43 -11.91
N GLU A 432 16.04 7.22 -12.15
CA GLU A 432 16.33 6.71 -13.48
C GLU A 432 15.57 5.42 -13.75
N ILE A 433 14.96 5.35 -14.92
CA ILE A 433 14.23 4.15 -15.35
C ILE A 433 15.21 3.20 -16.05
N PHE A 434 15.28 1.97 -15.53
CA PHE A 434 16.02 0.89 -16.16
C PHE A 434 15.08 -0.07 -16.87
N ASP A 435 15.13 -0.07 -18.21
CA ASP A 435 14.42 -1.03 -19.07
C ASP A 435 15.34 -2.19 -19.47
N ALA A 436 15.07 -3.36 -18.90
CA ALA A 436 15.80 -4.59 -19.13
C ALA A 436 15.12 -5.51 -20.17
N THR A 437 14.23 -4.99 -21.04
CA THR A 437 13.47 -5.80 -22.03
C THR A 437 14.39 -6.65 -22.91
N ARG A 438 15.62 -6.22 -23.17
CA ARG A 438 16.58 -6.94 -24.01
C ARG A 438 17.56 -7.83 -23.23
N LEU A 439 17.46 -7.87 -21.91
CA LEU A 439 18.35 -8.64 -21.05
C LEU A 439 17.68 -9.96 -20.61
N SER A 440 18.46 -10.97 -20.28
CA SER A 440 17.96 -12.25 -19.75
C SER A 440 17.64 -12.15 -18.26
N SER A 441 16.70 -12.96 -17.77
CA SER A 441 16.46 -13.11 -16.33
C SER A 441 17.76 -13.45 -15.60
N GLY A 442 17.97 -12.84 -14.43
CA GLY A 442 19.19 -13.05 -13.65
C GLY A 442 19.54 -11.87 -12.74
N ILE A 443 20.66 -12.02 -12.04
CA ILE A 443 21.18 -11.01 -11.13
C ILE A 443 21.97 -9.97 -11.94
N TYR A 444 21.67 -8.70 -11.65
CA TYR A 444 22.39 -7.53 -12.14
C TYR A 444 22.84 -6.65 -10.98
N PHE A 445 23.80 -5.79 -11.24
CA PHE A 445 24.28 -4.81 -10.29
C PHE A 445 24.22 -3.43 -10.93
N TYR A 446 23.88 -2.42 -10.16
CA TYR A 446 23.99 -1.03 -10.62
C TYR A 446 24.88 -0.25 -9.67
N LYS A 447 25.68 0.64 -10.24
CA LYS A 447 26.74 1.37 -9.55
C LYS A 447 26.61 2.85 -9.83
N LEU A 448 26.43 3.61 -8.76
CA LEU A 448 26.51 5.06 -8.78
C LEU A 448 27.95 5.47 -8.46
N THR A 449 28.51 6.37 -9.25
CA THR A 449 29.85 6.95 -9.05
C THR A 449 29.78 8.46 -9.21
N THR A 450 30.33 9.18 -8.24
CA THR A 450 30.60 10.61 -8.27
C THR A 450 32.05 10.85 -7.90
N PRO A 451 32.60 12.08 -7.98
CA PRO A 451 33.95 12.36 -7.51
C PRO A 451 34.22 12.03 -6.04
N SER A 452 33.16 12.04 -5.20
CA SER A 452 33.26 11.89 -3.74
C SER A 452 32.59 10.63 -3.21
N PHE A 453 31.85 9.88 -4.05
CA PHE A 453 31.02 8.76 -3.58
C PHE A 453 30.95 7.64 -4.62
N THR A 454 30.94 6.41 -4.15
CA THR A 454 30.68 5.23 -4.99
C THR A 454 29.92 4.19 -4.18
N GLU A 455 28.79 3.74 -4.70
CA GLU A 455 27.99 2.65 -4.13
C GLU A 455 27.50 1.70 -5.21
N THR A 456 27.34 0.42 -4.86
CA THR A 456 26.81 -0.61 -5.78
C THR A 456 25.73 -1.41 -5.08
N LYS A 457 24.60 -1.59 -5.76
CA LYS A 457 23.48 -2.43 -5.28
C LYS A 457 23.15 -3.53 -6.28
N ARG A 458 22.45 -4.55 -5.78
CA ARG A 458 22.05 -5.74 -6.54
C ARG A 458 20.57 -5.65 -6.89
N MET A 459 20.20 -6.11 -8.09
CA MET A 459 18.82 -6.25 -8.53
C MET A 459 18.58 -7.62 -9.20
N LEU A 460 17.34 -8.08 -9.20
CA LEU A 460 16.93 -9.35 -9.76
C LEU A 460 15.88 -9.13 -10.86
N LEU A 461 16.24 -9.44 -12.09
CA LEU A 461 15.32 -9.44 -13.24
C LEU A 461 14.66 -10.81 -13.36
N ILE A 462 13.35 -10.84 -13.38
CA ILE A 462 12.51 -12.03 -13.64
C ILE A 462 11.63 -11.74 -14.85
N LYS A 463 11.77 -12.54 -15.87
CA LYS A 463 10.91 -12.50 -17.08
C LYS A 463 10.08 -13.75 -17.17
#